data_20f56879c85f48cb36353b776f1e53aa
#
_entry.id   20f56879c85f48cb36353b776f1e53aa
#
_cell.length_a   1.000
_cell.length_b   1.000
_cell.length_c   1.000
_cell.angle_alpha   90.00
_cell.angle_beta   90.00
_cell.angle_gamma   90.00
#
_symmetry.space_group_name_H-M   'P 1'
#
loop_
_entity.id
_entity.type
_entity.pdbx_description
1 polymer ?
#
loop_
_entity_poly.entity_id
_entity_poly.type
_entity_poly.pdbx_seq_one_letter_code
_entity_poly.pdbx_strand_id
1 'polypeptide(L)'
;MAEEVNGIINVYKEAGYTSHDVVAKLRGILHQKKIGHTGTLDPAATGVLPVCCGKATKVCELLTDKEKSYRAVCKLGVITDTQDTTGTVLQTKDISGVTQDELSDTIQSFVGDIMQIPPMYSAIKVGGRKLYELAREGKEIERKPRPVTIYAIDIKDIDLENGSFTMDVTCSKGTYIRTLCHDIGEKLGVGAAMDQLLRTKVLIFEVDQALTLAQIEERIQQEDRSFVLPVDQLFTQYPKMQVADEEAAKMLRNGNPITIGKLKSFNEVKKYQNKSRVLVYNENGEFRAIYELRGNYYRVVKMF
;
A
#
# COMPACT_ATOMS: atom_id res chain seq x y z
N MET A 1 -4.47 -26.21 19.54
CA MET A 1 -4.06 -25.51 18.29
C MET A 1 -4.10 -24.01 18.57
N ALA A 2 -3.07 -23.26 18.22
CA ALA A 2 -3.12 -21.83 18.38
C ALA A 2 -4.28 -21.24 17.56
N GLU A 3 -5.01 -20.28 18.12
CA GLU A 3 -6.13 -19.62 17.46
C GLU A 3 -5.63 -18.86 16.23
N GLU A 4 -6.32 -19.00 15.08
CA GLU A 4 -5.94 -18.34 13.82
C GLU A 4 -6.03 -16.82 13.96
N VAL A 5 -4.98 -16.11 13.58
CA VAL A 5 -4.95 -14.65 13.58
C VAL A 5 -5.80 -14.13 12.41
N ASN A 6 -6.84 -13.35 12.71
CA ASN A 6 -7.75 -12.76 11.73
C ASN A 6 -7.75 -11.24 11.84
N GLY A 7 -6.97 -10.56 11.01
CA GLY A 7 -6.83 -9.09 11.03
C GLY A 7 -5.68 -8.61 10.17
N ILE A 8 -5.28 -7.37 10.36
CA ILE A 8 -4.19 -6.74 9.62
C ILE A 8 -3.05 -6.39 10.58
N ILE A 9 -1.83 -6.72 10.20
CA ILE A 9 -0.62 -6.37 10.94
C ILE A 9 0.10 -5.27 10.16
N ASN A 10 0.44 -4.17 10.84
CA ASN A 10 1.29 -3.12 10.30
C ASN A 10 2.76 -3.56 10.45
N VAL A 11 3.32 -4.15 9.40
CA VAL A 11 4.69 -4.65 9.42
C VAL A 11 5.65 -3.58 8.93
N TYR A 12 6.75 -3.37 9.66
CA TYR A 12 7.92 -2.67 9.16
C TYR A 12 8.74 -3.63 8.32
N LYS A 13 8.69 -3.47 7.00
CA LYS A 13 9.56 -4.24 6.11
C LYS A 13 10.98 -3.68 6.18
N GLU A 14 11.92 -4.47 6.64
CA GLU A 14 13.34 -4.13 6.68
C GLU A 14 13.99 -4.28 5.29
N ALA A 15 15.10 -3.60 5.08
CA ALA A 15 15.89 -3.73 3.85
C ALA A 15 16.39 -5.17 3.66
N GLY A 16 16.54 -5.58 2.40
CA GLY A 16 16.98 -6.92 2.03
C GLY A 16 15.87 -7.98 1.91
N TYR A 17 14.71 -7.75 2.52
CA TYR A 17 13.54 -8.62 2.33
C TYR A 17 12.71 -8.20 1.13
N THR A 18 12.21 -9.15 0.35
CA THR A 18 11.07 -8.91 -0.53
C THR A 18 9.78 -8.89 0.29
N SER A 19 8.69 -8.28 -0.24
CA SER A 19 7.38 -8.34 0.42
C SER A 19 6.86 -9.78 0.56
N HIS A 20 7.29 -10.70 -0.32
CA HIS A 20 6.97 -12.13 -0.24
C HIS A 20 7.73 -12.84 0.88
N ASP A 21 8.99 -12.47 1.13
CA ASP A 21 9.79 -13.02 2.24
C ASP A 21 9.17 -12.65 3.58
N VAL A 22 8.67 -11.40 3.72
CA VAL A 22 7.91 -10.97 4.91
C VAL A 22 6.69 -11.86 5.13
N VAL A 23 5.90 -12.12 4.08
CA VAL A 23 4.74 -13.02 4.16
C VAL A 23 5.17 -14.46 4.52
N ALA A 24 6.26 -14.95 3.93
CA ALA A 24 6.77 -16.30 4.23
C ALA A 24 7.21 -16.43 5.70
N LYS A 25 7.95 -15.44 6.22
CA LYS A 25 8.36 -15.42 7.63
C LYS A 25 7.17 -15.32 8.58
N LEU A 26 6.19 -14.45 8.29
CA LEU A 26 4.98 -14.35 9.10
C LEU A 26 4.15 -15.65 9.11
N ARG A 27 4.14 -16.43 8.03
CA ARG A 27 3.52 -17.77 8.03
C ARG A 27 4.18 -18.69 9.05
N GLY A 28 5.50 -18.63 9.20
CA GLY A 28 6.24 -19.37 10.24
C GLY A 28 5.90 -18.88 11.64
N ILE A 29 5.99 -17.57 11.88
CA ILE A 29 5.73 -16.94 13.19
C ILE A 29 4.31 -17.21 13.68
N LEU A 30 3.31 -17.07 12.80
CA LEU A 30 1.89 -17.21 13.14
C LEU A 30 1.36 -18.65 12.99
N HIS A 31 2.18 -19.59 12.50
CA HIS A 31 1.81 -20.97 12.19
C HIS A 31 0.53 -21.10 11.33
N GLN A 32 0.32 -20.13 10.41
CA GLN A 32 -0.85 -20.15 9.52
C GLN A 32 -0.49 -19.85 8.06
N LYS A 33 -1.22 -20.47 7.12
CA LYS A 33 -0.92 -20.39 5.68
C LYS A 33 -1.52 -19.15 5.02
N LYS A 34 -2.70 -18.71 5.47
CA LYS A 34 -3.49 -17.69 4.80
C LYS A 34 -3.03 -16.28 5.22
N ILE A 35 -2.02 -15.77 4.53
CA ILE A 35 -1.43 -14.44 4.73
C ILE A 35 -1.15 -13.81 3.37
N GLY A 36 -1.42 -12.51 3.23
CA GLY A 36 -1.16 -11.72 2.02
C GLY A 36 -0.84 -10.26 2.34
N HIS A 37 -0.03 -9.60 1.52
CA HIS A 37 0.29 -8.17 1.69
C HIS A 37 -0.54 -7.27 0.76
N THR A 38 -0.60 -5.96 1.07
CA THR A 38 -1.44 -4.98 0.38
C THR A 38 -0.69 -4.12 -0.65
N GLY A 39 0.53 -4.49 -1.03
CA GLY A 39 1.31 -3.75 -2.02
C GLY A 39 2.80 -4.00 -1.87
N THR A 40 3.46 -4.28 -2.98
CA THR A 40 4.88 -4.60 -3.02
C THR A 40 5.74 -3.38 -2.67
N LEU A 41 6.82 -3.62 -1.94
CA LEU A 41 7.99 -2.77 -1.79
C LEU A 41 9.19 -3.46 -2.44
N ASP A 42 10.06 -2.68 -3.06
CA ASP A 42 11.32 -3.18 -3.60
C ASP A 42 12.22 -3.75 -2.47
N PRO A 43 13.14 -4.67 -2.75
CA PRO A 43 13.96 -5.30 -1.71
C PRO A 43 14.74 -4.29 -0.86
N ALA A 44 15.35 -3.27 -1.48
CA ALA A 44 16.09 -2.23 -0.78
C ALA A 44 15.19 -1.24 -0.01
N ALA A 45 13.93 -1.07 -0.42
CA ALA A 45 12.98 -0.17 0.23
C ALA A 45 12.53 -0.71 1.59
N THR A 46 12.24 0.20 2.53
CA THR A 46 11.82 -0.10 3.90
C THR A 46 10.44 0.48 4.22
N GLY A 47 9.93 0.16 5.41
CA GLY A 47 8.77 0.82 6.00
C GLY A 47 7.47 0.03 5.92
N VAL A 48 6.37 0.74 5.95
CA VAL A 48 5.00 0.23 6.16
C VAL A 48 4.58 -0.80 5.12
N LEU A 49 4.33 -2.02 5.56
CA LEU A 49 3.77 -3.11 4.75
C LEU A 49 2.58 -3.74 5.49
N PRO A 50 1.34 -3.26 5.26
CA PRO A 50 0.19 -3.90 5.89
C PRO A 50 0.00 -5.31 5.36
N VAL A 51 -0.07 -6.28 6.26
CA VAL A 51 -0.21 -7.70 5.97
C VAL A 51 -1.52 -8.21 6.53
N CYS A 52 -2.36 -8.75 5.66
CA CYS A 52 -3.65 -9.34 6.02
C CYS A 52 -3.48 -10.81 6.39
N CYS A 53 -4.02 -11.20 7.55
CA CYS A 53 -3.97 -12.55 8.09
C CYS A 53 -5.36 -13.19 8.11
N GLY A 54 -5.44 -14.48 7.80
CA GLY A 54 -6.68 -15.26 7.85
C GLY A 54 -7.78 -14.71 6.93
N LYS A 55 -8.96 -14.48 7.49
CA LYS A 55 -10.12 -13.94 6.75
C LYS A 55 -9.86 -12.54 6.21
N ALA A 56 -8.98 -11.75 6.84
CA ALA A 56 -8.62 -10.41 6.38
C ALA A 56 -7.94 -10.38 5.01
N THR A 57 -7.39 -11.50 4.50
CA THR A 57 -6.85 -11.57 3.14
C THR A 57 -7.87 -11.20 2.06
N LYS A 58 -9.16 -11.29 2.38
CA LYS A 58 -10.25 -10.88 1.47
C LYS A 58 -10.31 -9.37 1.22
N VAL A 59 -9.68 -8.54 2.06
CA VAL A 59 -9.64 -7.08 1.86
C VAL A 59 -8.32 -6.57 1.26
N CYS A 60 -7.34 -7.43 0.99
CA CYS A 60 -6.06 -7.02 0.40
C CYS A 60 -6.24 -6.14 -0.84
N GLU A 61 -7.13 -6.51 -1.77
CA GLU A 61 -7.40 -5.75 -2.98
C GLU A 61 -7.97 -4.35 -2.68
N LEU A 62 -8.86 -4.24 -1.67
CA LEU A 62 -9.46 -2.95 -1.27
C LEU A 62 -8.42 -1.99 -0.67
N LEU A 63 -7.34 -2.53 -0.09
CA LEU A 63 -6.24 -1.78 0.51
C LEU A 63 -5.14 -1.44 -0.50
N THR A 64 -4.97 -2.28 -1.53
CA THR A 64 -3.96 -2.06 -2.58
C THR A 64 -4.23 -0.80 -3.38
N ASP A 65 -5.50 -0.44 -3.58
CA ASP A 65 -5.96 0.66 -4.43
C ASP A 65 -5.93 2.04 -3.75
N LYS A 66 -5.18 2.19 -2.67
CA LYS A 66 -5.16 3.41 -1.86
C LYS A 66 -3.87 4.20 -2.06
N GLU A 67 -3.94 5.49 -1.67
CA GLU A 67 -2.79 6.37 -1.63
C GLU A 67 -1.70 5.86 -0.69
N LYS A 68 -0.48 6.28 -0.96
CA LYS A 68 0.71 5.92 -0.18
C LYS A 68 1.60 7.14 -0.03
N SER A 69 2.27 7.23 1.11
CA SER A 69 3.29 8.26 1.33
C SER A 69 4.67 7.61 1.49
N TYR A 70 5.66 8.28 0.97
CA TYR A 70 7.03 7.82 0.94
C TYR A 70 7.97 8.96 1.32
N ARG A 71 9.08 8.62 1.98
CA ARG A 71 10.28 9.44 2.04
C ARG A 71 11.30 8.85 1.10
N ALA A 72 11.78 9.66 0.16
CA ALA A 72 12.79 9.27 -0.81
C ALA A 72 14.02 10.14 -0.67
N VAL A 73 15.20 9.52 -0.70
CA VAL A 73 16.48 10.20 -0.92
C VAL A 73 16.86 9.96 -2.38
N CYS A 74 17.12 11.04 -3.10
CA CYS A 74 17.53 11.01 -4.50
C CYS A 74 18.99 11.43 -4.62
N LYS A 75 19.73 10.76 -5.52
CA LYS A 75 21.09 11.09 -5.92
C LYS A 75 21.07 11.74 -7.30
N LEU A 76 21.52 12.99 -7.41
CA LEU A 76 21.70 13.72 -8.67
C LEU A 76 22.98 13.27 -9.38
N GLY A 77 23.04 13.48 -10.67
CA GLY A 77 24.24 13.23 -11.49
C GLY A 77 24.48 11.75 -11.80
N VAL A 78 23.55 10.83 -11.47
CA VAL A 78 23.71 9.39 -11.68
C VAL A 78 22.49 8.83 -12.42
N ILE A 79 22.71 8.09 -13.48
CA ILE A 79 21.68 7.35 -14.21
C ILE A 79 22.01 5.86 -14.13
N THR A 80 21.05 5.04 -13.69
CA THR A 80 21.21 3.59 -13.58
C THR A 80 20.14 2.83 -14.34
N ASP A 81 20.38 1.56 -14.64
CA ASP A 81 19.44 0.68 -15.36
C ASP A 81 18.17 0.37 -14.54
N THR A 82 18.24 0.44 -13.20
CA THR A 82 17.12 0.18 -12.29
C THR A 82 16.40 1.45 -11.83
N GLN A 83 16.93 2.64 -12.14
CA GLN A 83 16.48 3.95 -11.63
C GLN A 83 16.68 4.11 -10.11
N ASP A 84 17.47 3.24 -9.49
CA ASP A 84 17.94 3.35 -8.10
C ASP A 84 19.45 3.09 -8.04
N THR A 85 20.09 3.46 -6.93
CA THR A 85 21.56 3.35 -6.77
C THR A 85 22.06 1.92 -6.62
N THR A 86 21.17 0.92 -6.53
CA THR A 86 21.56 -0.51 -6.48
C THR A 86 21.81 -1.10 -7.87
N GLY A 87 21.42 -0.39 -8.93
CA GLY A 87 21.60 -0.81 -10.32
C GLY A 87 22.99 -0.51 -10.87
N THR A 88 23.20 -0.93 -12.11
CA THR A 88 24.42 -0.62 -12.85
C THR A 88 24.40 0.84 -13.29
N VAL A 89 25.46 1.59 -12.99
CA VAL A 89 25.61 2.98 -13.46
C VAL A 89 25.80 2.99 -14.98
N LEU A 90 24.89 3.63 -15.67
CA LEU A 90 24.92 3.82 -17.13
C LEU A 90 25.63 5.11 -17.52
N GLN A 91 25.42 6.17 -16.72
CA GLN A 91 26.01 7.49 -16.97
C GLN A 91 26.14 8.28 -15.68
N THR A 92 27.18 9.11 -15.62
CA THR A 92 27.34 10.17 -14.61
C THR A 92 27.41 11.53 -15.32
N LYS A 93 26.81 12.54 -14.69
CA LYS A 93 26.77 13.92 -15.22
C LYS A 93 27.19 14.91 -14.14
N ASP A 94 27.77 16.03 -14.56
CA ASP A 94 28.08 17.15 -13.67
C ASP A 94 26.79 17.83 -13.18
N ILE A 95 26.76 18.18 -11.90
CA ILE A 95 25.63 18.86 -11.25
C ILE A 95 25.98 20.28 -10.80
N SER A 96 27.19 20.76 -11.06
CA SER A 96 27.69 22.06 -10.57
C SER A 96 26.87 23.27 -11.03
N GLY A 97 26.08 23.11 -12.11
CA GLY A 97 25.18 24.14 -12.63
C GLY A 97 23.78 24.14 -11.98
N VAL A 98 23.45 23.14 -11.15
CA VAL A 98 22.12 23.04 -10.53
C VAL A 98 22.03 23.99 -9.34
N THR A 99 21.01 24.83 -9.32
CA THR A 99 20.70 25.69 -8.18
C THR A 99 19.58 25.08 -7.32
N GLN A 100 19.52 25.50 -6.05
CA GLN A 100 18.47 25.04 -5.13
C GLN A 100 17.07 25.43 -5.62
N ASP A 101 16.93 26.64 -6.17
CA ASP A 101 15.64 27.13 -6.67
C ASP A 101 15.20 26.34 -7.90
N GLU A 102 16.09 26.10 -8.87
CA GLU A 102 15.78 25.29 -10.06
C GLU A 102 15.39 23.84 -9.71
N LEU A 103 16.11 23.23 -8.76
CA LEU A 103 15.78 21.89 -8.25
C LEU A 103 14.40 21.91 -7.59
N SER A 104 14.12 22.89 -6.71
CA SER A 104 12.85 23.00 -6.00
C SER A 104 11.68 23.19 -6.96
N ASP A 105 11.81 24.10 -7.92
CA ASP A 105 10.78 24.36 -8.94
C ASP A 105 10.54 23.12 -9.81
N THR A 106 11.61 22.42 -10.19
CA THR A 106 11.52 21.18 -10.97
C THR A 106 10.78 20.10 -10.18
N ILE A 107 11.13 19.87 -8.91
CA ILE A 107 10.44 18.88 -8.06
C ILE A 107 8.95 19.22 -7.94
N GLN A 108 8.62 20.50 -7.64
CA GLN A 108 7.22 20.91 -7.47
C GLN A 108 6.39 20.80 -8.76
N SER A 109 7.02 20.88 -9.91
CA SER A 109 6.35 20.73 -11.20
C SER A 109 5.79 19.32 -11.48
N PHE A 110 6.15 18.33 -10.66
CA PHE A 110 5.58 16.97 -10.74
C PHE A 110 4.33 16.77 -9.88
N VAL A 111 3.92 17.78 -9.09
CA VAL A 111 2.65 17.71 -8.34
C VAL A 111 1.47 17.80 -9.31
N GLY A 112 0.50 16.91 -9.16
CA GLY A 112 -0.67 16.79 -10.02
C GLY A 112 -0.72 15.47 -10.79
N ASP A 113 -1.48 15.46 -11.88
CA ASP A 113 -1.60 14.30 -12.77
C ASP A 113 -0.43 14.26 -13.76
N ILE A 114 0.30 13.18 -13.76
CA ILE A 114 1.45 12.97 -14.65
C ILE A 114 1.34 11.62 -15.38
N MET A 115 2.04 11.54 -16.52
CA MET A 115 2.21 10.29 -17.26
C MET A 115 3.58 9.71 -16.93
N GLN A 116 3.61 8.54 -16.30
CA GLN A 116 4.84 7.87 -15.90
C GLN A 116 5.07 6.59 -16.71
N ILE A 117 6.27 6.41 -17.27
CA ILE A 117 6.68 5.16 -17.94
C ILE A 117 7.20 4.22 -16.83
N PRO A 118 6.52 3.09 -16.57
CA PRO A 118 6.95 2.17 -15.53
C PRO A 118 8.38 1.64 -15.78
N PRO A 119 9.21 1.42 -14.75
CA PRO A 119 10.55 0.89 -14.94
C PRO A 119 10.52 -0.56 -15.44
N MET A 120 11.59 -1.01 -16.10
CA MET A 120 11.73 -2.42 -16.50
C MET A 120 11.74 -3.36 -15.29
N TYR A 121 12.35 -2.94 -14.19
CA TYR A 121 12.34 -3.67 -12.94
C TYR A 121 11.03 -3.46 -12.15
N SER A 122 9.91 -3.92 -12.74
CA SER A 122 8.57 -3.85 -12.13
C SER A 122 7.81 -5.16 -12.24
N ALA A 123 6.77 -5.32 -11.40
CA ALA A 123 5.90 -6.51 -11.40
C ALA A 123 4.79 -6.47 -12.47
N ILE A 124 4.80 -5.47 -13.34
CA ILE A 124 3.85 -5.36 -14.46
C ILE A 124 4.05 -6.53 -15.41
N LYS A 125 2.92 -7.12 -15.86
CA LYS A 125 2.95 -8.21 -16.84
C LYS A 125 2.75 -7.69 -18.26
N VAL A 126 3.60 -8.14 -19.18
CA VAL A 126 3.46 -7.95 -20.61
C VAL A 126 3.61 -9.32 -21.27
N GLY A 127 2.63 -9.71 -22.09
CA GLY A 127 2.63 -11.04 -22.71
C GLY A 127 2.65 -12.20 -21.68
N GLY A 128 2.07 -12.01 -20.49
CA GLY A 128 2.01 -13.02 -19.42
C GLY A 128 3.26 -13.09 -18.52
N ARG A 129 4.37 -12.46 -18.89
CA ARG A 129 5.63 -12.39 -18.13
C ARG A 129 5.80 -11.07 -17.41
N LYS A 130 6.41 -11.05 -16.23
CA LYS A 130 6.69 -9.80 -15.50
C LYS A 130 7.88 -9.07 -16.12
N LEU A 131 7.82 -7.73 -16.14
CA LEU A 131 8.88 -6.92 -16.75
C LEU A 131 10.26 -7.17 -16.11
N TYR A 132 10.33 -7.34 -14.77
CA TYR A 132 11.60 -7.62 -14.12
C TYR A 132 12.22 -8.97 -14.52
N GLU A 133 11.43 -9.97 -14.95
CA GLU A 133 11.94 -11.26 -15.46
C GLU A 133 12.60 -11.06 -16.81
N LEU A 134 12.00 -10.21 -17.67
CA LEU A 134 12.55 -9.85 -18.97
C LEU A 134 13.81 -8.98 -18.83
N ALA A 135 13.81 -8.03 -17.89
CA ALA A 135 14.98 -7.19 -17.60
C ALA A 135 16.20 -8.03 -17.17
N ARG A 136 16.01 -9.05 -16.34
CA ARG A 136 17.08 -9.98 -15.93
C ARG A 136 17.63 -10.82 -17.10
N GLU A 137 16.85 -11.01 -18.15
CA GLU A 137 17.30 -11.65 -19.39
C GLU A 137 17.96 -10.66 -20.37
N GLY A 138 18.16 -9.39 -19.96
CA GLY A 138 18.71 -8.34 -20.82
C GLY A 138 17.76 -7.87 -21.91
N LYS A 139 16.45 -8.18 -21.80
CA LYS A 139 15.43 -7.77 -22.76
C LYS A 139 14.78 -6.48 -22.35
N GLU A 140 14.86 -5.48 -23.17
CA GLU A 140 14.10 -4.24 -23.01
C GLU A 140 12.81 -4.31 -23.85
N ILE A 141 11.69 -3.90 -23.23
CA ILE A 141 10.36 -3.90 -23.87
C ILE A 141 9.80 -2.49 -23.81
N GLU A 142 9.18 -2.06 -24.90
CA GLU A 142 8.43 -0.81 -24.93
C GLU A 142 7.32 -0.82 -23.90
N ARG A 143 7.29 0.23 -23.07
CA ARG A 143 6.32 0.41 -21.99
C ARG A 143 5.46 1.61 -22.26
N LYS A 144 4.16 1.43 -22.22
CA LYS A 144 3.21 2.53 -22.39
C LYS A 144 3.18 3.39 -21.12
N PRO A 145 3.20 4.73 -21.27
CA PRO A 145 2.98 5.63 -20.15
C PRO A 145 1.64 5.32 -19.43
N ARG A 146 1.60 5.49 -18.12
CA ARG A 146 0.41 5.28 -17.28
C ARG A 146 0.13 6.53 -16.48
N PRO A 147 -1.16 6.92 -16.36
CA PRO A 147 -1.53 8.05 -15.53
C PRO A 147 -1.33 7.70 -14.06
N VAL A 148 -0.68 8.60 -13.33
CA VAL A 148 -0.54 8.57 -11.87
C VAL A 148 -0.71 9.99 -11.35
N THR A 149 -1.11 10.12 -10.07
CA THR A 149 -1.29 11.42 -9.44
C THR A 149 -0.30 11.56 -8.28
N ILE A 150 0.47 12.62 -8.28
CA ILE A 150 1.27 13.06 -7.13
C ILE A 150 0.44 14.10 -6.39
N TYR A 151 -0.08 13.73 -5.23
CA TYR A 151 -0.95 14.63 -4.45
C TYR A 151 -0.19 15.74 -3.77
N ALA A 152 1.02 15.45 -3.29
CA ALA A 152 1.90 16.42 -2.65
C ALA A 152 3.35 15.95 -2.70
N ILE A 153 4.27 16.91 -2.78
CA ILE A 153 5.70 16.74 -2.52
C ILE A 153 6.13 17.80 -1.50
N ASP A 154 6.76 17.34 -0.42
CA ASP A 154 7.37 18.21 0.59
C ASP A 154 8.88 17.96 0.59
N ILE A 155 9.67 18.96 0.19
CA ILE A 155 11.13 18.89 0.13
C ILE A 155 11.64 19.03 1.56
N LYS A 156 12.38 18.04 2.04
CA LYS A 156 12.88 17.99 3.43
C LYS A 156 14.29 18.52 3.56
N ASP A 157 15.12 18.21 2.56
CA ASP A 157 16.53 18.59 2.56
C ASP A 157 17.05 18.65 1.13
N ILE A 158 17.99 19.59 0.88
CA ILE A 158 18.74 19.69 -0.37
C ILE A 158 20.22 19.85 -0.02
N ASP A 159 21.02 18.86 -0.42
CA ASP A 159 22.48 18.83 -0.26
C ASP A 159 23.14 18.78 -1.64
N LEU A 160 23.35 19.95 -2.24
CA LEU A 160 23.98 20.05 -3.56
C LEU A 160 25.50 19.74 -3.53
N GLU A 161 26.16 19.87 -2.38
CA GLU A 161 27.57 19.50 -2.23
C GLU A 161 27.75 17.99 -2.43
N ASN A 162 26.88 17.20 -1.82
CA ASN A 162 26.84 15.75 -2.00
C ASN A 162 25.94 15.31 -3.16
N GLY A 163 25.31 16.22 -3.87
CA GLY A 163 24.42 15.93 -4.98
C GLY A 163 23.21 15.09 -4.58
N SER A 164 22.56 15.43 -3.48
CA SER A 164 21.39 14.67 -3.01
C SER A 164 20.26 15.61 -2.56
N PHE A 165 19.03 15.06 -2.55
CA PHE A 165 17.89 15.72 -1.91
C PHE A 165 16.94 14.69 -1.32
N THR A 166 16.20 15.09 -0.31
CA THR A 166 15.18 14.28 0.37
C THR A 166 13.81 14.91 0.19
N MET A 167 12.83 14.08 -0.20
CA MET A 167 11.43 14.52 -0.36
C MET A 167 10.47 13.53 0.26
N ASP A 168 9.39 14.04 0.87
CA ASP A 168 8.21 13.29 1.24
C ASP A 168 7.18 13.41 0.12
N VAL A 169 6.70 12.27 -0.40
CA VAL A 169 5.79 12.21 -1.54
C VAL A 169 4.53 11.47 -1.15
N THR A 170 3.36 12.08 -1.37
CA THR A 170 2.06 11.39 -1.29
C THR A 170 1.51 11.21 -2.70
N CYS A 171 1.20 9.96 -3.08
CA CYS A 171 0.85 9.64 -4.45
C CYS A 171 -0.21 8.53 -4.55
N SER A 172 -0.80 8.42 -5.75
CA SER A 172 -1.75 7.38 -6.12
C SER A 172 -1.08 6.00 -6.19
N LYS A 173 -1.91 4.95 -6.20
CA LYS A 173 -1.44 3.59 -6.49
C LYS A 173 -0.71 3.51 -7.83
N GLY A 174 0.31 2.65 -7.89
CA GLY A 174 1.04 2.38 -9.14
C GLY A 174 2.10 3.40 -9.49
N THR A 175 2.28 4.44 -8.68
CA THR A 175 3.38 5.38 -8.81
C THR A 175 4.70 4.71 -8.43
N TYR A 176 5.70 4.84 -9.29
CA TYR A 176 7.07 4.40 -9.06
C TYR A 176 7.92 5.59 -8.61
N ILE A 177 8.32 5.62 -7.34
CA ILE A 177 9.16 6.69 -6.80
C ILE A 177 10.53 6.71 -7.45
N ARG A 178 11.09 5.55 -7.83
CA ARG A 178 12.32 5.46 -8.63
C ARG A 178 12.22 6.23 -9.93
N THR A 179 11.10 6.05 -10.64
CA THR A 179 10.87 6.77 -11.89
C THR A 179 10.65 8.27 -11.66
N LEU A 180 9.98 8.66 -10.56
CA LEU A 180 9.85 10.08 -10.20
C LEU A 180 11.23 10.72 -9.98
N CYS A 181 12.15 10.07 -9.25
CA CYS A 181 13.52 10.56 -9.06
C CYS A 181 14.26 10.68 -10.40
N HIS A 182 14.16 9.65 -11.24
CA HIS A 182 14.74 9.64 -12.58
C HIS A 182 14.20 10.79 -13.45
N ASP A 183 12.87 10.96 -13.50
CA ASP A 183 12.22 11.98 -14.33
C ASP A 183 12.56 13.41 -13.85
N ILE A 184 12.73 13.64 -12.53
CA ILE A 184 13.24 14.90 -11.98
C ILE A 184 14.65 15.16 -12.51
N GLY A 185 15.55 14.17 -12.44
CA GLY A 185 16.92 14.31 -12.94
C GLY A 185 17.01 14.53 -14.45
N GLU A 186 16.15 13.85 -15.22
CA GLU A 186 16.05 14.07 -16.66
C GLU A 186 15.57 15.48 -17.00
N LYS A 187 14.57 15.99 -16.29
CA LYS A 187 14.04 17.35 -16.47
C LYS A 187 15.06 18.42 -16.14
N LEU A 188 15.93 18.18 -15.16
CA LEU A 188 17.09 19.03 -14.82
C LEU A 188 18.25 18.88 -15.81
N GLY A 189 18.23 17.86 -16.69
CA GLY A 189 19.31 17.57 -17.64
C GLY A 189 20.53 16.86 -17.04
N VAL A 190 20.57 16.64 -15.72
CA VAL A 190 21.73 16.06 -15.01
C VAL A 190 21.55 14.57 -14.67
N GLY A 191 20.34 14.02 -14.82
CA GLY A 191 20.00 12.68 -14.38
C GLY A 191 19.91 12.54 -12.86
N ALA A 192 19.14 11.56 -12.39
CA ALA A 192 19.08 11.18 -11.00
C ALA A 192 18.67 9.71 -10.83
N ALA A 193 18.99 9.13 -9.67
CA ALA A 193 18.55 7.82 -9.25
C ALA A 193 18.06 7.88 -7.80
N MET A 194 17.07 7.05 -7.45
CA MET A 194 16.61 6.91 -6.07
C MET A 194 17.69 6.19 -5.25
N ASP A 195 18.11 6.77 -4.13
CA ASP A 195 19.10 6.16 -3.23
C ASP A 195 18.42 5.38 -2.11
N GLN A 196 17.49 6.00 -1.39
CA GLN A 196 16.76 5.35 -0.31
C GLN A 196 15.26 5.57 -0.46
N LEU A 197 14.49 4.59 -0.01
CA LEU A 197 13.03 4.67 0.00
C LEU A 197 12.47 4.10 1.30
N LEU A 198 11.76 4.95 2.03
CA LEU A 198 10.96 4.58 3.19
C LEU A 198 9.48 4.81 2.87
N ARG A 199 8.66 3.75 2.87
CA ARG A 199 7.21 3.94 2.83
C ARG A 199 6.72 4.33 4.21
N THR A 200 6.32 5.59 4.38
CA THR A 200 5.94 6.17 5.66
C THR A 200 4.48 5.89 6.02
N LYS A 201 3.59 5.77 5.00
CA LYS A 201 2.16 5.60 5.24
C LYS A 201 1.45 4.80 4.15
N VAL A 202 0.49 3.99 4.57
CA VAL A 202 -0.52 3.33 3.72
C VAL A 202 -1.87 3.41 4.45
N LEU A 203 -2.82 4.23 3.96
CA LEU A 203 -4.10 4.45 4.65
C LEU A 203 -3.90 4.98 6.08
N ILE A 204 -4.38 4.20 7.07
CA ILE A 204 -4.27 4.49 8.49
C ILE A 204 -2.98 3.94 9.12
N PHE A 205 -2.20 3.16 8.37
CA PHE A 205 -0.96 2.55 8.85
C PHE A 205 0.20 3.52 8.66
N GLU A 206 0.87 3.87 9.74
CA GLU A 206 2.00 4.79 9.77
C GLU A 206 3.27 4.06 10.26
N VAL A 207 4.43 4.57 9.87
CA VAL A 207 5.71 3.89 10.07
C VAL A 207 6.13 3.79 11.54
N ASP A 208 5.78 4.78 12.35
CA ASP A 208 6.05 4.83 13.79
C ASP A 208 5.30 3.74 14.58
N GLN A 209 4.21 3.24 14.03
CA GLN A 209 3.39 2.16 14.59
C GLN A 209 3.69 0.80 13.97
N ALA A 210 4.61 0.73 13.01
CA ALA A 210 4.94 -0.51 12.33
C ALA A 210 5.91 -1.36 13.16
N LEU A 211 5.68 -2.67 13.20
CA LEU A 211 6.48 -3.63 13.94
C LEU A 211 7.40 -4.41 13.00
N THR A 212 8.65 -4.60 13.41
CA THR A 212 9.57 -5.53 12.74
C THR A 212 9.11 -6.98 12.92
N LEU A 213 9.60 -7.88 12.07
CA LEU A 213 9.30 -9.31 12.21
C LEU A 213 9.72 -9.87 13.57
N ALA A 214 10.87 -9.42 14.11
CA ALA A 214 11.35 -9.83 15.41
C ALA A 214 10.41 -9.37 16.55
N GLN A 215 9.94 -8.12 16.51
CA GLN A 215 8.97 -7.61 17.49
C GLN A 215 7.64 -8.34 17.43
N ILE A 216 7.18 -8.71 16.23
CA ILE A 216 5.95 -9.50 16.06
C ILE A 216 6.13 -10.88 16.67
N GLU A 217 7.26 -11.56 16.40
CA GLU A 217 7.56 -12.88 16.94
C GLU A 217 7.60 -12.87 18.47
N GLU A 218 8.27 -11.88 19.07
CA GLU A 218 8.32 -11.69 20.51
C GLU A 218 6.92 -11.53 21.14
N ARG A 219 6.09 -10.65 20.55
CA ARG A 219 4.70 -10.46 21.04
C ARG A 219 3.85 -11.72 20.93
N ILE A 220 3.98 -12.47 19.84
CA ILE A 220 3.26 -13.74 19.68
C ILE A 220 3.71 -14.76 20.72
N GLN A 221 4.99 -14.83 21.06
CA GLN A 221 5.50 -15.69 22.14
C GLN A 221 4.95 -15.31 23.51
N GLN A 222 4.65 -14.01 23.72
CA GLN A 222 4.02 -13.47 24.93
C GLN A 222 2.48 -13.55 24.89
N GLU A 223 1.89 -14.21 23.89
CA GLU A 223 0.44 -14.29 23.64
C GLU A 223 -0.24 -12.92 23.41
N ASP A 224 0.55 -11.85 23.18
CA ASP A 224 0.04 -10.53 22.87
C ASP A 224 -0.36 -10.44 21.39
N ARG A 225 -1.63 -10.16 21.13
CA ARG A 225 -2.20 -9.96 19.79
C ARG A 225 -2.82 -8.58 19.60
N SER A 226 -2.59 -7.66 20.53
CA SER A 226 -3.16 -6.32 20.53
C SER A 226 -2.76 -5.49 19.31
N PHE A 227 -1.64 -5.83 18.64
CA PHE A 227 -1.14 -5.21 17.41
C PHE A 227 -1.88 -5.66 16.14
N VAL A 228 -2.77 -6.65 16.24
CA VAL A 228 -3.58 -7.13 15.10
C VAL A 228 -4.83 -6.28 14.97
N LEU A 229 -4.89 -5.47 13.93
CA LEU A 229 -6.05 -4.61 13.70
C LEU A 229 -7.23 -5.42 13.12
N PRO A 230 -8.40 -5.43 13.76
CA PRO A 230 -9.61 -6.02 13.20
C PRO A 230 -10.04 -5.36 11.88
N VAL A 231 -10.59 -6.15 10.95
CA VAL A 231 -10.94 -5.67 9.59
C VAL A 231 -11.95 -4.53 9.61
N ASP A 232 -12.92 -4.54 10.51
CA ASP A 232 -13.96 -3.51 10.61
C ASP A 232 -13.39 -2.14 11.01
N GLN A 233 -12.26 -2.10 11.70
CA GLN A 233 -11.58 -0.85 12.05
C GLN A 233 -10.94 -0.13 10.85
N LEU A 234 -10.77 -0.80 9.70
CA LEU A 234 -10.33 -0.17 8.46
C LEU A 234 -11.42 0.70 7.80
N PHE A 235 -12.66 0.46 8.15
CA PHE A 235 -13.83 1.03 7.48
C PHE A 235 -14.69 1.85 8.44
N THR A 236 -14.05 2.65 9.28
CA THR A 236 -14.72 3.49 10.29
C THR A 236 -15.72 4.48 9.70
N GLN A 237 -15.57 4.81 8.39
CA GLN A 237 -16.51 5.64 7.64
C GLN A 237 -17.83 4.92 7.32
N TYR A 238 -17.88 3.58 7.45
CA TYR A 238 -19.11 2.82 7.20
C TYR A 238 -19.90 2.65 8.48
N PRO A 239 -21.23 2.92 8.46
CA PRO A 239 -22.07 2.69 9.61
C PRO A 239 -22.07 1.22 10.05
N LYS A 240 -22.11 0.99 11.36
CA LYS A 240 -22.21 -0.34 11.94
C LYS A 240 -23.69 -0.72 12.11
N MET A 241 -24.05 -1.91 11.66
CA MET A 241 -25.39 -2.47 11.76
C MET A 241 -25.34 -3.89 12.27
N GLN A 242 -26.33 -4.27 13.07
CA GLN A 242 -26.49 -5.62 13.60
C GLN A 242 -27.74 -6.27 13.03
N VAL A 243 -27.73 -7.58 12.85
CA VAL A 243 -28.95 -8.33 12.48
C VAL A 243 -30.02 -8.19 13.55
N ALA A 244 -31.27 -7.99 13.12
CA ALA A 244 -32.38 -7.68 14.00
C ALA A 244 -33.05 -8.94 14.62
N ASP A 245 -32.98 -10.06 13.90
CA ASP A 245 -33.66 -11.31 14.23
C ASP A 245 -32.93 -12.52 13.64
N GLU A 246 -33.40 -13.73 14.00
CA GLU A 246 -32.80 -15.00 13.54
C GLU A 246 -32.90 -15.19 12.01
N GLU A 247 -33.95 -14.66 11.37
CA GLU A 247 -34.08 -14.71 9.91
C GLU A 247 -32.97 -13.89 9.23
N ALA A 248 -32.70 -12.67 9.74
CA ALA A 248 -31.60 -11.83 9.27
C ALA A 248 -30.24 -12.48 9.55
N ALA A 249 -30.08 -13.13 10.70
CA ALA A 249 -28.87 -13.88 11.03
C ALA A 249 -28.63 -15.05 10.05
N LYS A 250 -29.67 -15.78 9.67
CA LYS A 250 -29.60 -16.83 8.65
C LYS A 250 -29.24 -16.25 7.28
N MET A 251 -29.84 -15.11 6.89
CA MET A 251 -29.49 -14.42 5.64
C MET A 251 -28.01 -14.02 5.64
N LEU A 252 -27.52 -13.42 6.74
CA LEU A 252 -26.13 -13.03 6.90
C LEU A 252 -25.19 -14.22 6.78
N ARG A 253 -25.44 -15.33 7.47
CA ARG A 253 -24.60 -16.55 7.41
C ARG A 253 -24.44 -17.08 5.98
N ASN A 254 -25.48 -16.97 5.16
CA ASN A 254 -25.51 -17.44 3.78
C ASN A 254 -25.10 -16.40 2.73
N GLY A 255 -24.78 -15.14 3.14
CA GLY A 255 -24.44 -14.06 2.23
C GLY A 255 -25.63 -13.59 1.37
N ASN A 256 -26.83 -13.84 1.81
CA ASN A 256 -28.07 -13.45 1.11
C ASN A 256 -28.35 -11.94 1.28
N PRO A 257 -29.11 -11.31 0.35
CA PRO A 257 -29.60 -9.95 0.54
C PRO A 257 -30.45 -9.83 1.79
N ILE A 258 -30.25 -8.73 2.55
CA ILE A 258 -30.99 -8.45 3.80
C ILE A 258 -31.85 -7.21 3.58
N THR A 259 -33.15 -7.26 3.91
CA THR A 259 -34.07 -6.12 3.83
C THR A 259 -33.68 -5.04 4.84
N ILE A 260 -33.87 -3.76 4.49
CA ILE A 260 -33.50 -2.60 5.33
C ILE A 260 -34.01 -2.76 6.78
N GLY A 261 -35.29 -3.13 6.98
CA GLY A 261 -35.89 -3.28 8.32
C GLY A 261 -35.36 -4.44 9.17
N LYS A 262 -34.52 -5.32 8.59
CA LYS A 262 -33.90 -6.47 9.28
C LYS A 262 -32.47 -6.21 9.77
N LEU A 263 -31.98 -4.98 9.63
CA LEU A 263 -30.74 -4.51 10.23
C LEU A 263 -31.03 -3.36 11.19
N LYS A 264 -30.46 -3.42 12.40
CA LYS A 264 -30.51 -2.36 13.43
C LYS A 264 -29.20 -1.59 13.42
N SER A 265 -29.27 -0.27 13.39
CA SER A 265 -28.06 0.58 13.50
C SER A 265 -27.59 0.64 14.96
N PHE A 266 -26.28 0.67 15.18
CA PHE A 266 -25.70 0.95 16.48
C PHE A 266 -25.83 2.43 16.91
N ASN A 267 -26.00 3.32 15.93
CA ASN A 267 -26.14 4.77 16.15
C ASN A 267 -27.43 5.28 15.51
N GLU A 268 -27.92 6.47 15.88
CA GLU A 268 -29.04 7.12 15.25
C GLU A 268 -28.88 7.23 13.72
N VAL A 269 -29.92 6.82 12.98
CA VAL A 269 -29.85 6.57 11.53
C VAL A 269 -30.07 7.87 10.76
N LYS A 270 -29.05 8.33 10.04
CA LYS A 270 -29.25 9.16 8.85
C LYS A 270 -29.79 8.25 7.72
N LYS A 271 -30.74 8.74 6.90
CA LYS A 271 -31.21 8.02 5.71
C LYS A 271 -30.02 7.67 4.82
N TYR A 272 -29.73 6.38 4.65
CA TYR A 272 -28.66 5.93 3.77
C TYR A 272 -29.09 6.11 2.31
N GLN A 273 -28.15 6.60 1.49
CA GLN A 273 -28.35 6.72 0.06
C GLN A 273 -28.07 5.37 -0.63
N ASN A 274 -28.66 5.16 -1.79
CA ASN A 274 -28.35 4.00 -2.63
C ASN A 274 -26.84 3.91 -2.89
N LYS A 275 -26.27 2.71 -2.80
CA LYS A 275 -24.81 2.41 -2.82
C LYS A 275 -24.04 2.75 -1.53
N SER A 276 -24.70 3.22 -0.45
CA SER A 276 -24.02 3.32 0.85
C SER A 276 -23.60 1.94 1.36
N ARG A 277 -22.37 1.84 1.86
CA ARG A 277 -21.85 0.62 2.46
C ARG A 277 -22.03 0.64 3.96
N VAL A 278 -22.23 -0.54 4.55
CA VAL A 278 -22.40 -0.74 5.98
C VAL A 278 -21.60 -1.96 6.45
N LEU A 279 -21.14 -1.91 7.70
CA LEU A 279 -20.53 -3.05 8.39
C LEU A 279 -21.63 -3.84 9.09
N VAL A 280 -21.76 -5.14 8.79
CA VAL A 280 -22.81 -5.96 9.36
C VAL A 280 -22.23 -6.95 10.38
N TYR A 281 -22.83 -6.92 11.56
CA TYR A 281 -22.48 -7.74 12.72
C TYR A 281 -23.59 -8.79 12.96
N ASN A 282 -23.18 -9.96 13.42
CA ASN A 282 -24.13 -11.00 13.83
C ASN A 282 -24.82 -10.66 15.16
N GLU A 283 -25.67 -11.55 15.63
CA GLU A 283 -26.41 -11.47 16.90
C GLU A 283 -25.48 -11.35 18.13
N ASN A 284 -24.26 -11.85 18.07
CA ASN A 284 -23.25 -11.80 19.11
C ASN A 284 -22.37 -10.54 19.06
N GLY A 285 -22.63 -9.61 18.13
CA GLY A 285 -21.82 -8.41 17.93
C GLY A 285 -20.48 -8.67 17.24
N GLU A 286 -20.32 -9.80 16.54
CA GLU A 286 -19.12 -10.10 15.77
C GLU A 286 -19.28 -9.60 14.32
N PHE A 287 -18.26 -8.91 13.83
CA PHE A 287 -18.21 -8.45 12.42
C PHE A 287 -18.20 -9.63 11.44
N ARG A 288 -19.11 -9.61 10.48
CA ARG A 288 -19.26 -10.70 9.50
C ARG A 288 -19.15 -10.28 8.05
N ALA A 289 -19.55 -9.06 7.70
CA ALA A 289 -19.60 -8.68 6.30
C ALA A 289 -19.64 -7.17 6.06
N ILE A 290 -19.26 -6.78 4.86
CA ILE A 290 -19.57 -5.48 4.27
C ILE A 290 -20.73 -5.69 3.31
N TYR A 291 -21.81 -4.90 3.49
CA TYR A 291 -22.96 -4.87 2.62
C TYR A 291 -23.09 -3.49 1.96
N GLU A 292 -23.79 -3.44 0.83
CA GLU A 292 -24.09 -2.20 0.09
C GLU A 292 -25.58 -2.10 -0.16
N LEU A 293 -26.18 -0.93 0.11
CA LEU A 293 -27.58 -0.67 -0.11
C LEU A 293 -27.92 -0.61 -1.62
N ARG A 294 -28.87 -1.42 -2.06
CA ARG A 294 -29.39 -1.49 -3.41
C ARG A 294 -30.92 -1.49 -3.38
N GLY A 295 -31.55 -0.33 -3.59
CA GLY A 295 -33.00 -0.16 -3.42
C GLY A 295 -33.41 -0.46 -1.96
N ASN A 296 -34.27 -1.46 -1.74
CA ASN A 296 -34.78 -1.84 -0.43
C ASN A 296 -33.99 -2.97 0.26
N TYR A 297 -32.86 -3.40 -0.30
CA TYR A 297 -32.04 -4.50 0.22
C TYR A 297 -30.60 -4.08 0.36
N TYR A 298 -29.96 -4.59 1.40
CA TYR A 298 -28.51 -4.65 1.51
C TYR A 298 -28.00 -5.90 0.83
N ARG A 299 -27.08 -5.75 -0.13
CA ARG A 299 -26.42 -6.88 -0.81
C ARG A 299 -24.98 -7.01 -0.33
N VAL A 300 -24.53 -8.25 -0.18
CA VAL A 300 -23.19 -8.53 0.27
C VAL A 300 -22.15 -8.01 -0.74
N VAL A 301 -21.14 -7.30 -0.22
CA VAL A 301 -19.92 -6.91 -0.95
C VAL A 301 -18.80 -7.87 -0.61
N LYS A 302 -18.64 -8.19 0.69
CA LYS A 302 -17.59 -9.09 1.18
C LYS A 302 -18.00 -9.75 2.49
N MET A 303 -17.75 -11.07 2.60
CA MET A 303 -17.98 -11.88 3.82
C MET A 303 -16.66 -12.23 4.51
N PHE A 304 -16.66 -12.32 5.87
CA PHE A 304 -15.50 -12.61 6.72
C PHE A 304 -15.70 -13.82 7.64
#